data_0c35e2978d9dcf2402f4d7757eff8d7e
#
_entry.id   0c35e2978d9dcf2402f4d7757eff8d7e
#
_cell.length_a   1.000
_cell.length_b   1.000
_cell.length_c   1.000
_cell.angle_alpha   90.00
_cell.angle_beta   90.00
_cell.angle_gamma   90.00
#
_symmetry.space_group_name_H-M   'P 1'
#
loop_
_entity.id
_entity.type
_entity.pdbx_description
1 polymer ?
#
loop_
_entity_poly.entity_id
_entity_poly.type
_entity_poly.pdbx_seq_one_letter_code
_entity_poly.pdbx_strand_id
1 'polypeptide(L)'
;MDEKVEVSASSGADTVEAGLPATQEVAAATEDGSPADFQTAAGTAATTVTARSLDLNELQELSDKKLKALARDLSLYLHPARSRHQHILDLIRAALTAGATVTAEGFLDQVSDSFAMLRWPNLNFLPVPEDVCVPRALIEQYGLRPGQKLAGTLRLPAQREKFLTLECVTTVEGQPAEQWQAPIDFDQLTPQFPQGRIMLENPRTQSISARAVDLLAPLGRGQRGLIVAPPRVGKTILLKEIAKAIRVNHPDIVLILLLVDERPEEVTDLEREINPLSARRAATSSNWLDRPAPSTGITPPAALERSKGLPAGGGSGDCQIYHSNFDESVQRHVQVAEIVLERAKRLVELKQDVVLLLDSLTRLSRGYNNLQPGKGRIMSGGVEAKALIKPKKFFGSARNVEEGGSLTVLATALTETGSRMDELIFEEFKGTGNMELHLDRALQEKRLYPAIHPLLSATRREDLLYHPDEWERVQELRKIMAALPPLEAMEKLIDNLHATKTNAELLLSGLR
;
A
#
# COMPACT_ATOMS: atom_id res chain seq x y z
N MET A 1 2.92 -34.72 60.52
CA MET A 1 3.97 -33.91 61.14
C MET A 1 3.90 -32.58 60.46
N ASP A 2 3.12 -31.88 61.03
CA ASP A 2 2.81 -30.48 61.17
C ASP A 2 4.06 -29.64 61.44
N GLU A 3 4.15 -28.49 60.78
CA GLU A 3 4.56 -27.29 61.44
C GLU A 3 4.12 -26.05 60.62
N LYS A 4 3.08 -25.42 61.17
CA LYS A 4 2.69 -24.04 60.89
C LYS A 4 3.68 -23.08 61.53
N VAL A 5 4.05 -22.01 60.81
CA VAL A 5 4.50 -20.78 61.47
C VAL A 5 3.76 -19.61 60.82
N GLU A 6 2.82 -19.06 61.56
CA GLU A 6 2.35 -17.69 61.46
C GLU A 6 3.37 -16.72 62.04
N VAL A 7 3.55 -15.55 61.47
CA VAL A 7 3.82 -14.28 62.17
C VAL A 7 3.62 -13.10 61.18
N SER A 8 2.63 -12.37 61.38
CA SER A 8 2.31 -11.00 61.83
C SER A 8 2.67 -9.87 60.86
N ALA A 9 1.59 -9.13 60.61
CA ALA A 9 1.52 -7.82 60.00
C ALA A 9 2.31 -6.74 60.77
N SER A 10 2.97 -5.83 60.01
CA SER A 10 3.18 -4.47 60.50
C SER A 10 3.04 -3.49 59.31
N SER A 11 2.20 -2.55 59.55
CA SER A 11 1.85 -1.34 58.83
C SER A 11 3.06 -0.42 58.59
N GLY A 12 3.16 0.17 57.42
CA GLY A 12 4.04 1.29 57.12
C GLY A 12 3.60 1.94 55.83
N ALA A 13 2.74 2.93 55.95
CA ALA A 13 2.39 3.85 54.88
C ALA A 13 3.51 4.85 54.71
N ASP A 14 4.07 4.91 53.51
CA ASP A 14 4.84 6.09 53.08
C ASP A 14 4.42 6.43 51.66
N THR A 15 3.61 7.47 51.59
CA THR A 15 3.22 8.22 50.41
C THR A 15 4.41 9.06 49.96
N VAL A 16 4.94 8.81 48.78
CA VAL A 16 5.86 9.73 48.09
C VAL A 16 5.11 10.27 46.86
N GLU A 17 4.57 11.48 47.02
CA GLU A 17 4.16 12.36 45.94
C GLU A 17 5.39 12.77 45.13
N ALA A 18 5.42 12.41 43.83
CA ALA A 18 6.32 13.00 42.86
C ALA A 18 5.57 14.10 42.10
N GLY A 19 5.92 15.35 42.38
CA GLY A 19 5.34 16.55 41.83
C GLY A 19 5.59 16.71 40.33
N LEU A 20 4.57 17.10 39.63
CA LEU A 20 4.61 17.67 38.30
C LEU A 20 5.09 19.12 38.34
N PRO A 21 5.90 19.61 37.40
CA PRO A 21 6.27 21.03 37.38
C PRO A 21 5.14 21.91 36.91
N ALA A 22 4.97 22.98 37.63
CA ALA A 22 3.96 24.00 37.45
C ALA A 22 4.11 24.77 36.13
N THR A 23 2.99 24.97 35.47
CA THR A 23 2.76 25.96 34.41
C THR A 23 2.96 27.38 34.94
N GLN A 24 3.84 28.14 34.32
CA GLN A 24 3.95 29.58 34.55
C GLN A 24 2.74 30.31 33.95
N GLU A 25 1.95 30.92 34.80
CA GLU A 25 1.01 32.00 34.48
C GLU A 25 1.79 33.25 34.08
N VAL A 26 1.55 33.76 32.88
CA VAL A 26 1.95 35.11 32.49
C VAL A 26 0.75 36.02 32.70
N ALA A 27 0.99 37.00 33.57
CA ALA A 27 0.04 38.01 34.03
C ALA A 27 -0.60 38.82 32.91
N ALA A 28 -1.89 39.05 33.05
CA ALA A 28 -2.69 39.99 32.26
C ALA A 28 -2.31 41.43 32.60
N ALA A 29 -1.94 42.19 31.57
CA ALA A 29 -1.94 43.65 31.63
C ALA A 29 -3.26 44.16 31.05
N THR A 30 -4.04 44.78 31.90
CA THR A 30 -5.21 45.56 31.58
C THR A 30 -4.80 46.91 31.00
N GLU A 31 -5.26 47.24 29.78
CA GLU A 31 -5.39 48.63 29.36
C GLU A 31 -6.79 48.85 28.78
N ASP A 32 -7.46 49.83 29.39
CA ASP A 32 -8.73 50.40 29.03
C ASP A 32 -8.66 51.07 27.64
N GLY A 33 -9.65 50.81 26.81
CA GLY A 33 -9.89 51.51 25.54
C GLY A 33 -11.36 51.38 25.15
N SER A 34 -12.11 52.44 25.46
CA SER A 34 -13.53 52.64 25.18
C SER A 34 -13.88 52.46 23.68
N PRO A 35 -15.10 52.00 23.34
CA PRO A 35 -15.50 51.74 21.96
C PRO A 35 -15.90 52.99 21.23
N ALA A 36 -15.25 53.24 20.08
CA ALA A 36 -15.72 54.24 19.12
C ALA A 36 -16.47 53.56 17.98
N ASP A 37 -17.64 54.03 17.76
CA ASP A 37 -18.62 53.77 16.73
C ASP A 37 -18.04 53.42 15.35
N PHE A 38 -18.38 52.23 14.83
CA PHE A 38 -18.41 52.01 13.39
C PHE A 38 -19.85 51.69 12.98
N GLN A 39 -20.48 52.74 12.48
CA GLN A 39 -21.79 52.67 11.84
C GLN A 39 -21.74 51.82 10.59
N THR A 40 -22.69 50.93 10.52
CA THR A 40 -23.26 50.22 9.38
C THR A 40 -23.15 51.00 8.05
N ALA A 41 -22.40 50.43 7.11
CA ALA A 41 -22.66 50.58 5.69
C ALA A 41 -23.20 49.26 5.16
N ALA A 42 -24.51 49.11 5.23
CA ALA A 42 -25.22 48.10 4.47
C ALA A 42 -25.21 48.51 3.01
N GLY A 43 -24.30 47.91 2.25
CA GLY A 43 -24.19 48.03 0.79
C GLY A 43 -24.32 46.66 0.17
N THR A 44 -25.53 46.29 -0.18
CA THR A 44 -25.96 45.19 -1.02
C THR A 44 -25.05 45.00 -2.24
N ALA A 45 -24.26 43.95 -2.22
CA ALA A 45 -23.81 43.24 -3.43
C ALA A 45 -23.83 41.77 -3.10
N ALA A 46 -25.04 41.20 -3.07
CA ALA A 46 -25.21 39.75 -3.19
C ALA A 46 -24.77 39.36 -4.60
N THR A 47 -23.46 39.20 -4.78
CA THR A 47 -22.93 38.46 -5.92
C THR A 47 -23.40 37.03 -5.73
N THR A 48 -24.37 36.60 -6.54
CA THR A 48 -24.82 35.24 -6.71
C THR A 48 -23.61 34.37 -6.96
N VAL A 49 -23.01 33.84 -5.87
CA VAL A 49 -22.05 32.75 -5.94
C VAL A 49 -22.86 31.53 -6.39
N THR A 50 -22.91 31.30 -7.71
CA THR A 50 -23.34 30.04 -8.28
C THR A 50 -22.73 28.94 -7.43
N ALA A 51 -23.55 28.02 -6.93
CA ALA A 51 -23.16 26.92 -6.06
C ALA A 51 -21.99 26.14 -6.71
N ARG A 52 -20.76 26.54 -6.39
CA ARG A 52 -19.55 25.86 -6.86
C ARG A 52 -19.39 24.62 -6.01
N SER A 53 -19.46 23.46 -6.64
CA SER A 53 -18.98 22.22 -6.03
C SER A 53 -17.45 22.21 -6.12
N LEU A 54 -16.77 21.92 -5.00
CA LEU A 54 -15.32 21.74 -4.94
C LEU A 54 -15.02 20.31 -4.58
N ASP A 55 -14.02 19.73 -5.21
CA ASP A 55 -13.51 18.40 -4.87
C ASP A 55 -12.16 18.54 -4.15
N LEU A 56 -12.04 17.99 -2.94
CA LEU A 56 -10.83 18.03 -2.14
C LEU A 56 -9.66 17.32 -2.84
N ASN A 57 -9.92 16.23 -3.52
CA ASN A 57 -8.89 15.47 -4.25
C ASN A 57 -8.32 16.31 -5.39
N GLU A 58 -9.17 17.05 -6.13
CA GLU A 58 -8.71 17.98 -7.14
C GLU A 58 -7.87 19.12 -6.53
N LEU A 59 -8.27 19.65 -5.37
CA LEU A 59 -7.51 20.70 -4.67
C LEU A 59 -6.10 20.21 -4.27
N GLN A 60 -5.96 18.96 -3.88
CA GLN A 60 -4.65 18.36 -3.57
C GLN A 60 -3.74 18.23 -4.80
N GLU A 61 -4.28 18.13 -6.00
CA GLU A 61 -3.52 18.03 -7.26
C GLU A 61 -3.23 19.41 -7.89
N LEU A 62 -3.94 20.47 -7.49
CA LEU A 62 -3.73 21.80 -8.06
C LEU A 62 -2.32 22.34 -7.77
N SER A 63 -1.72 23.06 -8.72
CA SER A 63 -0.49 23.82 -8.47
C SER A 63 -0.73 24.97 -7.50
N ASP A 64 0.32 25.41 -6.78
CA ASP A 64 0.23 26.54 -5.83
C ASP A 64 -0.28 27.82 -6.49
N LYS A 65 0.03 28.03 -7.78
CA LYS A 65 -0.47 29.17 -8.55
C LYS A 65 -1.99 29.12 -8.71
N LYS A 66 -2.55 27.93 -8.96
CA LYS A 66 -4.01 27.72 -9.09
C LYS A 66 -4.71 27.84 -7.74
N LEU A 67 -4.10 27.30 -6.65
CA LEU A 67 -4.62 27.46 -5.29
C LEU A 67 -4.70 28.93 -4.89
N LYS A 68 -3.66 29.73 -5.19
CA LYS A 68 -3.66 31.19 -4.96
C LYS A 68 -4.71 31.93 -5.79
N ALA A 69 -4.99 31.48 -7.02
CA ALA A 69 -6.06 32.07 -7.84
C ALA A 69 -7.44 31.78 -7.21
N LEU A 70 -7.70 30.53 -6.81
CA LEU A 70 -8.94 30.13 -6.14
C LEU A 70 -9.15 30.90 -4.82
N ALA A 71 -8.06 31.13 -4.06
CA ALA A 71 -8.12 31.92 -2.83
C ALA A 71 -8.56 33.36 -3.09
N ARG A 72 -8.09 33.99 -4.18
CA ARG A 72 -8.53 35.34 -4.58
C ARG A 72 -10.02 35.37 -4.94
N ASP A 73 -10.49 34.34 -5.67
CA ASP A 73 -11.91 34.22 -6.02
C ASP A 73 -12.81 34.10 -4.78
N LEU A 74 -12.29 33.44 -3.71
CA LEU A 74 -12.97 33.30 -2.41
C LEU A 74 -12.66 34.48 -1.45
N SER A 75 -11.96 35.54 -1.91
CA SER A 75 -11.51 36.67 -1.08
C SER A 75 -10.71 36.23 0.17
N LEU A 76 -9.98 35.11 0.08
CA LEU A 76 -9.21 34.52 1.16
C LEU A 76 -7.73 34.91 1.07
N TYR A 77 -7.17 35.41 2.16
CA TYR A 77 -5.73 35.63 2.27
C TYR A 77 -5.01 34.36 2.74
N LEU A 78 -4.12 33.83 1.90
CA LEU A 78 -3.26 32.69 2.25
C LEU A 78 -1.98 33.19 2.92
N HIS A 79 -1.80 32.89 4.19
CA HIS A 79 -0.64 33.34 4.95
C HIS A 79 0.64 32.64 4.50
N PRO A 80 1.75 33.31 4.14
CA PRO A 80 2.95 32.71 3.56
C PRO A 80 3.65 31.67 4.45
N ALA A 81 3.50 31.78 5.78
CA ALA A 81 4.10 30.85 6.74
C ALA A 81 3.33 29.52 6.91
N ARG A 82 2.15 29.37 6.28
CA ARG A 82 1.38 28.14 6.33
C ARG A 82 1.81 27.15 5.25
N SER A 83 1.74 25.86 5.57
CA SER A 83 2.02 24.81 4.61
C SER A 83 0.94 24.74 3.52
N ARG A 84 1.26 24.10 2.40
CA ARG A 84 0.32 23.84 1.31
C ARG A 84 -0.97 23.18 1.81
N HIS A 85 -0.87 22.15 2.65
CA HIS A 85 -2.01 21.43 3.22
C HIS A 85 -2.86 22.33 4.12
N GLN A 86 -2.25 23.24 4.89
CA GLN A 86 -2.99 24.24 5.66
C GLN A 86 -3.73 25.24 4.75
N HIS A 87 -3.15 25.61 3.60
CA HIS A 87 -3.84 26.45 2.61
C HIS A 87 -5.06 25.75 2.01
N ILE A 88 -4.96 24.45 1.70
CA ILE A 88 -6.09 23.64 1.22
C ILE A 88 -7.19 23.58 2.27
N LEU A 89 -6.86 23.33 3.53
CA LEU A 89 -7.81 23.35 4.63
C LEU A 89 -8.52 24.72 4.77
N ASP A 90 -7.78 25.83 4.68
CA ASP A 90 -8.35 27.19 4.76
C ASP A 90 -9.30 27.46 3.58
N LEU A 91 -8.95 27.02 2.36
CA LEU A 91 -9.81 27.12 1.18
C LEU A 91 -11.12 26.34 1.34
N ILE A 92 -11.05 25.12 1.85
CA ILE A 92 -12.22 24.28 2.10
C ILE A 92 -13.13 24.94 3.15
N ARG A 93 -12.56 25.44 4.24
CA ARG A 93 -13.32 26.14 5.27
C ARG A 93 -14.02 27.39 4.74
N ALA A 94 -13.32 28.19 3.96
CA ALA A 94 -13.90 29.38 3.33
C ALA A 94 -15.03 29.01 2.37
N ALA A 95 -14.85 27.98 1.54
CA ALA A 95 -15.86 27.51 0.61
C ALA A 95 -17.13 26.99 1.32
N LEU A 96 -16.96 26.14 2.33
CA LEU A 96 -18.08 25.64 3.15
C LEU A 96 -18.81 26.78 3.89
N THR A 97 -18.09 27.78 4.39
CA THR A 97 -18.67 28.96 5.03
C THR A 97 -19.46 29.81 4.01
N ALA A 98 -19.03 29.86 2.76
CA ALA A 98 -19.74 30.55 1.67
C ALA A 98 -20.93 29.72 1.12
N GLY A 99 -21.22 28.54 1.67
CA GLY A 99 -22.34 27.69 1.24
C GLY A 99 -22.03 26.82 0.01
N ALA A 100 -20.77 26.67 -0.38
CA ALA A 100 -20.37 25.73 -1.44
C ALA A 100 -20.45 24.28 -0.95
N THR A 101 -20.79 23.37 -1.84
CA THR A 101 -20.70 21.92 -1.57
C THR A 101 -19.26 21.46 -1.76
N VAL A 102 -18.67 20.83 -0.76
CA VAL A 102 -17.32 20.25 -0.88
C VAL A 102 -17.45 18.73 -0.79
N THR A 103 -16.84 18.04 -1.74
CA THR A 103 -16.78 16.58 -1.78
C THR A 103 -15.37 16.08 -1.52
N ALA A 104 -15.26 14.85 -1.04
CA ALA A 104 -13.99 14.16 -0.87
C ALA A 104 -14.15 12.67 -1.15
N GLU A 105 -13.10 12.06 -1.70
CA GLU A 105 -12.99 10.62 -1.91
C GLU A 105 -11.69 10.11 -1.31
N GLY A 106 -11.75 9.09 -0.46
CA GLY A 106 -10.57 8.51 0.19
C GLY A 106 -10.80 7.11 0.71
N PHE A 107 -9.78 6.53 1.34
CA PHE A 107 -9.89 5.23 2.00
C PHE A 107 -10.12 5.40 3.49
N LEU A 108 -11.01 4.57 4.03
CA LEU A 108 -11.32 4.56 5.46
C LEU A 108 -10.15 3.95 6.23
N ASP A 109 -9.59 4.73 7.17
CA ASP A 109 -8.57 4.31 8.13
C ASP A 109 -9.14 4.41 9.54
N GLN A 110 -9.16 3.30 10.27
CA GLN A 110 -9.65 3.29 11.65
C GLN A 110 -8.55 3.73 12.60
N VAL A 111 -8.66 4.95 13.12
CA VAL A 111 -7.68 5.53 14.04
C VAL A 111 -7.94 5.12 15.48
N SER A 112 -9.22 4.96 15.86
CA SER A 112 -9.63 4.51 17.19
C SER A 112 -11.02 3.84 17.13
N ASP A 113 -11.45 3.25 18.25
CA ASP A 113 -12.79 2.66 18.36
C ASP A 113 -13.93 3.68 18.20
N SER A 114 -13.64 4.98 18.37
CA SER A 114 -14.63 6.05 18.37
C SER A 114 -14.75 6.81 17.05
N PHE A 115 -13.71 6.82 16.22
CA PHE A 115 -13.72 7.50 14.93
C PHE A 115 -12.72 6.91 13.94
N ALA A 116 -13.02 7.12 12.66
CA ALA A 116 -12.14 6.81 11.56
C ALA A 116 -11.85 8.07 10.73
N MET A 117 -10.85 8.01 9.89
CA MET A 117 -10.42 9.10 9.02
C MET A 117 -10.43 8.65 7.56
N LEU A 118 -10.74 9.54 6.63
CA LEU A 118 -10.41 9.34 5.23
C LEU A 118 -8.94 9.65 5.00
N ARG A 119 -8.26 8.73 4.34
CA ARG A 119 -6.85 8.85 3.96
C ARG A 119 -6.70 8.85 2.44
N TRP A 120 -5.67 9.53 1.98
CA TRP A 120 -5.47 9.81 0.57
C TRP A 120 -4.38 8.90 -0.01
N PRO A 121 -4.70 8.05 -1.00
CA PRO A 121 -3.71 7.15 -1.63
C PRO A 121 -2.59 7.92 -2.36
N ASN A 122 -2.88 9.07 -2.97
CA ASN A 122 -1.91 9.94 -3.62
C ASN A 122 -0.90 10.58 -2.66
N LEU A 123 -1.19 10.57 -1.35
CA LEU A 123 -0.29 11.01 -0.28
C LEU A 123 0.27 9.82 0.52
N ASN A 124 0.20 8.60 0.00
CA ASN A 124 0.57 7.37 0.70
C ASN A 124 -0.06 7.26 2.10
N PHE A 125 -1.29 7.74 2.27
CA PHE A 125 -2.03 7.77 3.54
C PHE A 125 -1.37 8.61 4.64
N LEU A 126 -0.53 9.59 4.28
CA LEU A 126 0.10 10.51 5.23
C LEU A 126 -0.98 11.33 5.95
N PRO A 127 -0.92 11.45 7.29
CA PRO A 127 -1.79 12.36 8.03
C PRO A 127 -1.57 13.81 7.60
N VAL A 128 -2.64 14.48 7.19
CA VAL A 128 -2.60 15.88 6.74
C VAL A 128 -3.65 16.74 7.46
N PRO A 129 -3.48 18.05 7.54
CA PRO A 129 -4.42 18.95 8.23
C PRO A 129 -5.86 18.89 7.69
N GLU A 130 -6.03 18.61 6.41
CA GLU A 130 -7.32 18.48 5.73
C GLU A 130 -7.93 17.08 5.80
N ASP A 131 -7.39 16.18 6.60
CA ASP A 131 -7.99 14.87 6.84
C ASP A 131 -9.43 14.99 7.30
N VAL A 132 -10.27 14.07 6.84
CA VAL A 132 -11.71 14.07 7.07
C VAL A 132 -12.08 12.99 8.06
N CYS A 133 -12.72 13.39 9.16
CA CYS A 133 -13.28 12.47 10.15
C CYS A 133 -14.56 11.81 9.61
N VAL A 134 -14.66 10.50 9.74
CA VAL A 134 -15.87 9.74 9.45
C VAL A 134 -16.56 9.40 10.78
N PRO A 135 -17.76 9.96 11.03
CA PRO A 135 -18.49 9.70 12.25
C PRO A 135 -18.89 8.24 12.42
N ARG A 136 -18.87 7.75 13.65
CA ARG A 136 -19.27 6.38 13.97
C ARG A 136 -20.68 6.03 13.48
N ALA A 137 -21.61 6.98 13.52
CA ALA A 137 -22.96 6.79 13.02
C ALA A 137 -23.01 6.38 11.54
N LEU A 138 -22.17 6.98 10.68
CA LEU A 138 -22.07 6.60 9.28
C LEU A 138 -21.41 5.23 9.11
N ILE A 139 -20.40 4.92 9.94
CA ILE A 139 -19.73 3.61 9.92
C ILE A 139 -20.74 2.49 10.23
N GLU A 140 -21.54 2.66 11.27
CA GLU A 140 -22.57 1.70 11.67
C GLU A 140 -23.72 1.62 10.67
N GLN A 141 -24.17 2.76 10.14
CA GLN A 141 -25.28 2.84 9.18
C GLN A 141 -24.99 2.05 7.89
N TYR A 142 -23.78 2.16 7.35
CA TYR A 142 -23.40 1.52 6.09
C TYR A 142 -22.56 0.26 6.26
N GLY A 143 -22.30 -0.18 7.50
CA GLY A 143 -21.44 -1.33 7.81
C GLY A 143 -20.03 -1.14 7.25
N LEU A 144 -19.46 0.07 7.39
CA LEU A 144 -18.17 0.43 6.80
C LEU A 144 -17.02 -0.25 7.55
N ARG A 145 -16.00 -0.61 6.78
CA ARG A 145 -14.79 -1.28 7.29
C ARG A 145 -13.52 -0.58 6.79
N PRO A 146 -12.40 -0.66 7.55
CA PRO A 146 -11.12 -0.12 7.12
C PRO A 146 -10.71 -0.61 5.72
N GLY A 147 -10.07 0.27 4.95
CA GLY A 147 -9.65 0.00 3.58
C GLY A 147 -10.73 0.20 2.51
N GLN A 148 -11.98 0.46 2.88
CA GLN A 148 -13.03 0.80 1.92
C GLN A 148 -12.83 2.19 1.34
N LYS A 149 -13.15 2.32 0.05
CA LYS A 149 -13.15 3.57 -0.68
C LYS A 149 -14.49 4.27 -0.50
N LEU A 150 -14.48 5.46 0.06
CA LEU A 150 -15.68 6.25 0.33
C LEU A 150 -15.60 7.58 -0.39
N ALA A 151 -16.74 8.04 -0.92
CA ALA A 151 -16.92 9.43 -1.30
C ALA A 151 -18.13 10.05 -0.61
N GLY A 152 -18.08 11.35 -0.36
CA GLY A 152 -19.18 12.03 0.29
C GLY A 152 -19.00 13.54 0.39
N THR A 153 -20.00 14.20 0.95
CA THR A 153 -19.99 15.64 1.21
C THR A 153 -19.40 15.95 2.58
N LEU A 154 -18.73 17.09 2.67
CA LEU A 154 -18.05 17.55 3.87
C LEU A 154 -18.85 18.65 4.55
N ARG A 155 -18.75 18.69 5.89
CA ARG A 155 -19.19 19.82 6.71
C ARG A 155 -18.06 20.37 7.57
N LEU A 156 -18.22 21.58 8.03
CA LEU A 156 -17.33 22.18 9.03
C LEU A 156 -17.38 21.41 10.35
N PRO A 157 -16.27 21.39 11.10
CA PRO A 157 -16.25 20.78 12.43
C PRO A 157 -17.20 21.52 13.39
N ALA A 158 -17.95 20.76 14.20
CA ALA A 158 -18.78 21.29 15.28
C ALA A 158 -17.91 21.72 16.48
N GLN A 159 -18.53 22.34 17.51
CA GLN A 159 -17.80 22.98 18.64
C GLN A 159 -16.77 22.10 19.38
N ARG A 160 -16.79 20.78 19.24
CA ARG A 160 -15.82 19.87 19.89
C ARG A 160 -15.03 19.01 18.91
N GLU A 161 -15.25 19.22 17.62
CA GLU A 161 -14.56 18.49 16.56
C GLU A 161 -13.33 19.26 16.09
N LYS A 162 -12.25 18.55 15.80
CA LYS A 162 -10.98 19.17 15.34
C LYS A 162 -10.81 19.12 13.83
N PHE A 163 -11.41 18.12 13.17
CA PHE A 163 -11.23 17.81 11.77
C PHE A 163 -12.47 18.16 10.95
N LEU A 164 -12.29 18.36 9.64
CA LEU A 164 -13.39 18.32 8.70
C LEU A 164 -14.14 17.00 8.89
N THR A 165 -15.45 17.01 8.72
CA THR A 165 -16.27 15.83 9.02
C THR A 165 -17.08 15.46 7.79
N LEU A 166 -17.15 14.16 7.49
CA LEU A 166 -18.02 13.64 6.46
C LEU A 166 -19.49 13.81 6.92
N GLU A 167 -20.28 14.55 6.16
CA GLU A 167 -21.67 14.81 6.47
C GLU A 167 -22.58 13.68 5.99
N CYS A 168 -22.41 13.28 4.72
CA CYS A 168 -23.07 12.12 4.18
C CYS A 168 -22.16 11.33 3.23
N VAL A 169 -22.39 10.03 3.14
CA VAL A 169 -21.72 9.14 2.19
C VAL A 169 -22.54 9.13 0.90
N THR A 170 -21.89 9.46 -0.23
CA THR A 170 -22.52 9.41 -1.56
C THR A 170 -22.24 8.10 -2.25
N THR A 171 -21.01 7.58 -2.12
CA THR A 171 -20.64 6.27 -2.69
C THR A 171 -19.75 5.47 -1.75
N VAL A 172 -19.91 4.15 -1.80
CA VAL A 172 -19.02 3.17 -1.18
C VAL A 172 -18.51 2.25 -2.28
N GLU A 173 -17.20 2.10 -2.40
CA GLU A 173 -16.56 1.32 -3.48
C GLU A 173 -17.05 1.68 -4.90
N GLY A 174 -17.41 2.95 -5.11
CA GLY A 174 -17.93 3.46 -6.37
C GLY A 174 -19.42 3.14 -6.63
N GLN A 175 -20.09 2.42 -5.74
CA GLN A 175 -21.53 2.18 -5.78
C GLN A 175 -22.27 3.28 -5.00
N PRO A 176 -23.45 3.73 -5.45
CA PRO A 176 -24.27 4.66 -4.68
C PRO A 176 -24.54 4.12 -3.28
N ALA A 177 -24.39 4.96 -2.24
CA ALA A 177 -24.54 4.54 -0.84
C ALA A 177 -25.92 3.92 -0.53
N GLU A 178 -26.97 4.34 -1.25
CA GLU A 178 -28.32 3.79 -1.12
C GLU A 178 -28.44 2.33 -1.61
N GLN A 179 -27.58 1.93 -2.54
CA GLN A 179 -27.54 0.59 -3.12
C GLN A 179 -26.45 -0.30 -2.49
N TRP A 180 -25.64 0.29 -1.61
CA TRP A 180 -24.54 -0.42 -0.99
C TRP A 180 -25.05 -1.51 -0.04
N GLN A 181 -24.57 -2.71 -0.27
CA GLN A 181 -24.73 -3.85 0.64
C GLN A 181 -23.34 -4.34 1.03
N ALA A 182 -23.08 -4.38 2.33
CA ALA A 182 -21.80 -4.85 2.83
C ALA A 182 -21.58 -6.31 2.42
N PRO A 183 -20.49 -6.63 1.70
CA PRO A 183 -20.19 -8.01 1.33
C PRO A 183 -19.82 -8.85 2.56
N ILE A 184 -19.75 -10.17 2.37
CA ILE A 184 -19.26 -11.11 3.39
C ILE A 184 -17.85 -10.67 3.82
N ASP A 185 -17.59 -10.70 5.12
CA ASP A 185 -16.29 -10.33 5.67
C ASP A 185 -15.20 -11.27 5.16
N PHE A 186 -14.02 -10.72 4.83
CA PHE A 186 -12.89 -11.48 4.31
C PHE A 186 -12.50 -12.67 5.22
N ASP A 187 -12.60 -12.50 6.54
CA ASP A 187 -12.25 -13.55 7.49
C ASP A 187 -13.30 -14.68 7.56
N GLN A 188 -14.49 -14.46 7.00
CA GLN A 188 -15.58 -15.45 6.88
C GLN A 188 -15.61 -16.18 5.54
N LEU A 189 -14.82 -15.72 4.54
CA LEU A 189 -14.74 -16.36 3.25
C LEU A 189 -14.06 -17.74 3.34
N THR A 190 -14.51 -18.69 2.52
CA THR A 190 -14.04 -20.08 2.52
C THR A 190 -12.69 -20.20 1.78
N PRO A 191 -11.57 -20.47 2.48
CA PRO A 191 -10.26 -20.54 1.84
C PRO A 191 -10.09 -21.83 1.03
N GLN A 192 -9.51 -21.70 -0.16
CA GLN A 192 -9.11 -22.79 -1.05
C GLN A 192 -7.61 -22.81 -1.32
N PHE A 193 -7.10 -23.94 -1.82
CA PHE A 193 -5.75 -23.99 -2.37
C PHE A 193 -5.60 -23.04 -3.55
N PRO A 194 -4.39 -22.47 -3.79
CA PRO A 194 -4.14 -21.67 -4.97
C PRO A 194 -4.52 -22.44 -6.24
N GLN A 195 -5.35 -21.84 -7.05
CA GLN A 195 -5.80 -22.34 -8.35
C GLN A 195 -5.74 -21.20 -9.36
N GLY A 196 -5.70 -21.54 -10.64
CA GLY A 196 -5.57 -20.51 -11.68
C GLY A 196 -4.19 -19.88 -11.65
N ARG A 197 -3.30 -20.38 -12.51
CA ARG A 197 -1.94 -19.92 -12.64
C ARG A 197 -1.87 -18.46 -13.06
N ILE A 198 -1.04 -17.68 -12.39
CA ILE A 198 -0.65 -16.33 -12.81
C ILE A 198 0.60 -16.47 -13.69
N MET A 199 0.39 -16.60 -15.00
CA MET A 199 1.49 -16.76 -15.96
C MET A 199 2.30 -15.49 -16.08
N LEU A 200 3.61 -15.61 -15.89
CA LEU A 200 4.56 -14.50 -16.01
C LEU A 200 5.22 -14.48 -17.39
N GLU A 201 5.33 -15.62 -18.05
CA GLU A 201 5.85 -15.71 -19.41
C GLU A 201 5.04 -14.86 -20.38
N ASN A 202 5.73 -14.06 -21.19
CA ASN A 202 5.11 -13.30 -22.27
C ASN A 202 6.03 -13.28 -23.49
N PRO A 203 5.57 -13.77 -24.66
CA PRO A 203 6.36 -13.78 -25.90
C PRO A 203 6.80 -12.39 -26.38
N ARG A 204 6.11 -11.32 -25.96
CA ARG A 204 6.46 -9.94 -26.33
C ARG A 204 7.59 -9.37 -25.47
N THR A 205 7.63 -9.68 -24.18
CA THR A 205 8.65 -9.18 -23.27
C THR A 205 9.90 -10.05 -23.26
N GLN A 206 9.75 -11.35 -23.55
CA GLN A 206 10.80 -12.37 -23.55
C GLN A 206 11.68 -12.36 -22.28
N SER A 207 11.10 -12.01 -21.13
CA SER A 207 11.82 -11.96 -19.86
C SER A 207 12.26 -13.36 -19.44
N ILE A 208 13.57 -13.57 -19.37
CA ILE A 208 14.18 -14.82 -18.90
C ILE A 208 13.81 -15.09 -17.45
N SER A 209 13.77 -14.04 -16.60
CA SER A 209 13.39 -14.18 -15.20
C SER A 209 11.96 -14.64 -15.04
N ALA A 210 11.01 -14.05 -15.78
CA ALA A 210 9.59 -14.43 -15.74
C ALA A 210 9.41 -15.89 -16.17
N ARG A 211 10.08 -16.31 -17.26
CA ARG A 211 10.06 -17.69 -17.74
C ARG A 211 10.66 -18.67 -16.74
N ALA A 212 11.78 -18.31 -16.11
CA ALA A 212 12.43 -19.15 -15.09
C ALA A 212 11.54 -19.31 -13.87
N VAL A 213 10.87 -18.25 -13.38
CA VAL A 213 9.93 -18.33 -12.25
C VAL A 213 8.77 -19.26 -12.58
N ASP A 214 8.19 -19.16 -13.77
CA ASP A 214 7.10 -20.04 -14.21
C ASP A 214 7.46 -21.53 -14.24
N LEU A 215 8.74 -21.88 -14.45
CA LEU A 215 9.22 -23.27 -14.49
C LEU A 215 9.65 -23.78 -13.10
N LEU A 216 10.25 -22.90 -12.26
CA LEU A 216 10.85 -23.29 -10.99
C LEU A 216 9.90 -23.14 -9.80
N ALA A 217 9.09 -22.08 -9.78
CA ALA A 217 8.17 -21.78 -8.71
C ALA A 217 6.94 -21.02 -9.25
N PRO A 218 6.00 -21.72 -9.91
CA PRO A 218 4.83 -21.10 -10.52
C PRO A 218 3.96 -20.41 -9.48
N LEU A 219 3.37 -19.28 -9.87
CA LEU A 219 2.52 -18.47 -9.04
C LEU A 219 1.05 -18.74 -9.34
N GLY A 220 0.26 -19.01 -8.31
CA GLY A 220 -1.19 -19.21 -8.41
C GLY A 220 -1.98 -18.09 -7.72
N ARG A 221 -3.25 -17.92 -8.10
CA ARG A 221 -4.17 -17.00 -7.41
C ARG A 221 -4.39 -17.49 -5.98
N GLY A 222 -4.18 -16.60 -5.00
CA GLY A 222 -4.22 -16.95 -3.58
C GLY A 222 -2.90 -17.49 -2.99
N GLN A 223 -1.79 -17.39 -3.72
CA GLN A 223 -0.48 -17.88 -3.29
C GLN A 223 0.10 -17.04 -2.14
N ARG A 224 0.73 -17.72 -1.19
CA ARG A 224 1.61 -17.13 -0.17
C ARG A 224 3.06 -17.38 -0.57
N GLY A 225 3.62 -16.49 -1.38
CA GLY A 225 4.97 -16.66 -1.91
C GLY A 225 6.00 -15.87 -1.10
N LEU A 226 7.14 -16.52 -0.85
CA LEU A 226 8.29 -15.91 -0.20
C LEU A 226 9.48 -15.86 -1.16
N ILE A 227 9.96 -14.66 -1.48
CA ILE A 227 11.22 -14.46 -2.21
C ILE A 227 12.32 -14.32 -1.18
N VAL A 228 13.12 -15.37 -1.05
CA VAL A 228 14.24 -15.45 -0.11
C VAL A 228 15.48 -14.89 -0.78
N ALA A 229 16.03 -13.79 -0.26
CA ALA A 229 17.09 -13.07 -0.95
C ALA A 229 18.19 -12.60 0.01
N PRO A 230 19.45 -13.01 -0.22
CA PRO A 230 20.59 -12.31 0.33
C PRO A 230 20.65 -10.85 -0.18
N PRO A 231 21.36 -9.95 0.53
CA PRO A 231 21.54 -8.59 0.03
C PRO A 231 22.25 -8.55 -1.35
N ARG A 232 21.79 -7.66 -2.25
CA ARG A 232 22.39 -7.36 -3.56
C ARG A 232 22.33 -8.46 -4.64
N VAL A 233 21.47 -9.46 -4.50
CA VAL A 233 21.32 -10.56 -5.48
C VAL A 233 20.36 -10.27 -6.64
N GLY A 234 19.85 -9.04 -6.78
CA GLY A 234 18.92 -8.67 -7.86
C GLY A 234 17.43 -8.80 -7.48
N LYS A 235 17.10 -8.87 -6.18
CA LYS A 235 15.73 -8.95 -5.65
C LYS A 235 14.78 -7.92 -6.27
N THR A 236 15.15 -6.64 -6.25
CA THR A 236 14.31 -5.54 -6.75
C THR A 236 14.08 -5.64 -8.26
N ILE A 237 15.08 -6.10 -9.02
CA ILE A 237 14.95 -6.32 -10.48
C ILE A 237 13.93 -7.43 -10.73
N LEU A 238 14.03 -8.54 -10.01
CA LEU A 238 13.08 -9.66 -10.14
C LEU A 238 11.65 -9.23 -9.81
N LEU A 239 11.45 -8.47 -8.73
CA LEU A 239 10.12 -7.93 -8.40
C LEU A 239 9.55 -7.03 -9.50
N LYS A 240 10.39 -6.17 -10.10
CA LYS A 240 9.99 -5.33 -11.24
C LYS A 240 9.54 -6.15 -12.43
N GLU A 241 10.28 -7.20 -12.78
CA GLU A 241 9.95 -8.08 -13.89
C GLU A 241 8.65 -8.86 -13.64
N ILE A 242 8.45 -9.36 -12.42
CA ILE A 242 7.20 -10.02 -12.01
C ILE A 242 6.02 -9.02 -12.10
N ALA A 243 6.17 -7.80 -11.56
CA ALA A 243 5.14 -6.78 -11.62
C ALA A 243 4.74 -6.40 -13.05
N LYS A 244 5.75 -6.22 -13.93
CA LYS A 244 5.52 -5.94 -15.36
C LYS A 244 4.82 -7.10 -16.06
N ALA A 245 5.23 -8.34 -15.78
CA ALA A 245 4.63 -9.52 -16.36
C ALA A 245 3.15 -9.66 -15.95
N ILE A 246 2.84 -9.52 -14.67
CA ILE A 246 1.45 -9.57 -14.17
C ILE A 246 0.61 -8.49 -14.84
N ARG A 247 1.09 -7.25 -14.89
CA ARG A 247 0.36 -6.13 -15.48
C ARG A 247 0.05 -6.31 -16.96
N VAL A 248 0.98 -6.93 -17.71
CA VAL A 248 0.81 -7.18 -19.16
C VAL A 248 -0.08 -8.37 -19.43
N ASN A 249 0.08 -9.46 -18.67
CA ASN A 249 -0.60 -10.73 -18.92
C ASN A 249 -1.99 -10.79 -18.26
N HIS A 250 -2.18 -10.08 -17.14
CA HIS A 250 -3.37 -10.15 -16.30
C HIS A 250 -3.91 -8.76 -15.98
N PRO A 251 -4.47 -8.03 -16.95
CA PRO A 251 -5.01 -6.68 -16.73
C PRO A 251 -6.25 -6.66 -15.83
N ASP A 252 -6.86 -7.82 -15.58
CA ASP A 252 -7.98 -8.06 -14.66
C ASP A 252 -7.54 -8.11 -13.20
N ILE A 253 -6.26 -8.39 -12.93
CA ILE A 253 -5.71 -8.46 -11.57
C ILE A 253 -5.39 -7.06 -11.06
N VAL A 254 -5.83 -6.75 -9.85
CA VAL A 254 -5.40 -5.55 -9.14
C VAL A 254 -4.01 -5.77 -8.57
N LEU A 255 -3.02 -5.09 -9.14
CA LEU A 255 -1.63 -5.18 -8.71
C LEU A 255 -1.30 -4.07 -7.73
N ILE A 256 -0.88 -4.46 -6.52
CA ILE A 256 -0.44 -3.56 -5.45
C ILE A 256 1.02 -3.85 -5.14
N LEU A 257 1.84 -2.81 -5.10
CA LEU A 257 3.23 -2.88 -4.66
C LEU A 257 3.37 -2.08 -3.36
N LEU A 258 3.81 -2.73 -2.31
CA LEU A 258 4.03 -2.14 -0.99
C LEU A 258 5.52 -2.19 -0.63
N LEU A 259 6.13 -1.01 -0.51
CA LEU A 259 7.54 -0.83 -0.17
C LEU A 259 7.63 -0.30 1.27
N VAL A 260 8.25 -1.07 2.16
CA VAL A 260 8.34 -0.74 3.58
C VAL A 260 9.79 -0.45 3.95
N ASP A 261 10.04 0.73 4.53
CA ASP A 261 11.38 1.16 4.96
C ASP A 261 12.38 1.13 3.78
N GLU A 262 11.95 1.61 2.59
CA GLU A 262 12.77 1.59 1.38
C GLU A 262 13.36 2.98 1.07
N ARG A 263 14.32 3.05 0.18
CA ARG A 263 14.99 4.29 -0.20
C ARG A 263 14.15 5.08 -1.18
N PRO A 264 14.06 6.42 -1.05
CA PRO A 264 13.27 7.26 -1.96
C PRO A 264 13.66 7.12 -3.44
N GLU A 265 14.96 6.96 -3.71
CA GLU A 265 15.46 6.74 -5.08
C GLU A 265 15.00 5.40 -5.67
N GLU A 266 14.93 4.33 -4.87
CA GLU A 266 14.44 3.01 -5.31
C GLU A 266 12.93 3.03 -5.58
N VAL A 267 12.17 3.77 -4.74
CA VAL A 267 10.74 4.00 -4.95
C VAL A 267 10.49 4.73 -6.26
N THR A 268 11.17 5.85 -6.48
CA THR A 268 11.02 6.66 -7.70
C THR A 268 11.38 5.89 -8.96
N ASP A 269 12.43 5.06 -8.90
CA ASP A 269 12.84 4.21 -10.01
C ASP A 269 11.79 3.15 -10.33
N LEU A 270 11.22 2.50 -9.31
CA LEU A 270 10.12 1.55 -9.44
C LEU A 270 8.86 2.19 -10.06
N GLU A 271 8.46 3.36 -9.59
CA GLU A 271 7.29 4.08 -10.12
C GLU A 271 7.45 4.42 -11.60
N ARG A 272 8.63 4.93 -11.99
CA ARG A 272 8.92 5.29 -13.39
C ARG A 272 8.93 4.08 -14.31
N GLU A 273 9.40 2.96 -13.81
CA GLU A 273 9.58 1.75 -14.60
C GLU A 273 8.29 0.93 -14.71
N ILE A 274 7.50 0.86 -13.63
CA ILE A 274 6.24 0.11 -13.61
C ILE A 274 5.10 0.95 -14.20
N ASN A 275 4.98 2.25 -13.87
CA ASN A 275 3.92 3.13 -14.34
C ASN A 275 4.45 4.28 -15.21
N PRO A 276 5.01 4.04 -16.39
CA PRO A 276 5.67 5.06 -17.21
C PRO A 276 4.76 6.19 -17.68
N LEU A 277 3.44 5.98 -17.76
CA LEU A 277 2.47 7.00 -18.19
C LEU A 277 2.13 7.96 -17.06
N SER A 278 1.96 7.47 -15.82
CA SER A 278 1.73 8.30 -14.64
C SER A 278 2.96 9.14 -14.30
N ALA A 279 4.16 8.55 -14.39
CA ALA A 279 5.42 9.24 -14.19
C ALA A 279 5.64 10.38 -15.23
N ARG A 280 5.23 10.19 -16.49
CA ARG A 280 5.27 11.26 -17.50
C ARG A 280 4.28 12.38 -17.19
N ARG A 281 3.07 12.09 -16.69
CA ARG A 281 2.10 13.11 -16.28
C ARG A 281 2.61 13.93 -15.10
N ALA A 282 3.21 13.30 -14.09
CA ALA A 282 3.83 14.00 -12.97
C ALA A 282 5.01 14.88 -13.40
N ALA A 283 5.89 14.40 -14.31
CA ALA A 283 7.01 15.17 -14.85
C ALA A 283 6.57 16.36 -15.73
N THR A 284 5.45 16.22 -16.46
CA THR A 284 4.91 17.33 -17.27
C THR A 284 4.19 18.37 -16.44
N SER A 285 3.63 18.02 -15.28
CA SER A 285 3.01 18.98 -14.36
C SER A 285 4.04 19.85 -13.62
N SER A 286 5.27 19.39 -13.47
CA SER A 286 6.33 20.13 -12.77
C SER A 286 7.23 21.01 -13.67
N ASN A 287 7.27 20.79 -14.99
CA ASN A 287 8.29 21.39 -15.87
C ASN A 287 7.78 22.19 -17.07
N TRP A 288 6.48 22.50 -17.17
CA TRP A 288 6.02 23.23 -18.36
C TRP A 288 6.28 24.76 -18.31
N LEU A 289 6.73 25.29 -17.19
CA LEU A 289 7.01 26.73 -17.01
C LEU A 289 8.37 27.17 -17.57
N ASP A 290 9.30 26.27 -17.87
CA ASP A 290 10.68 26.59 -18.29
C ASP A 290 11.01 26.22 -19.75
N ARG A 291 10.04 25.86 -20.58
CA ARG A 291 10.30 25.62 -22.01
C ARG A 291 9.98 26.86 -22.85
N PRO A 292 10.97 27.41 -23.60
CA PRO A 292 10.66 28.38 -24.64
C PRO A 292 9.77 27.69 -25.70
N ALA A 293 8.72 28.41 -26.12
CA ALA A 293 7.78 27.93 -27.12
C ALA A 293 8.51 27.44 -28.39
N PRO A 294 8.25 26.23 -28.89
CA PRO A 294 8.75 25.84 -30.18
C PRO A 294 8.00 26.61 -31.27
N SER A 295 8.74 27.46 -31.98
CA SER A 295 8.29 28.07 -33.21
C SER A 295 8.36 27.03 -34.35
N THR A 296 7.34 26.23 -34.53
CA THR A 296 7.04 25.58 -35.80
C THR A 296 5.61 25.00 -35.76
N GLY A 297 4.77 25.48 -36.69
CA GLY A 297 3.41 25.05 -36.85
C GLY A 297 3.31 23.60 -37.33
N ILE A 298 2.91 22.73 -36.43
CA ILE A 298 2.33 21.43 -36.77
C ILE A 298 1.15 21.25 -35.81
N THR A 299 -0.04 21.29 -36.37
CA THR A 299 -1.32 21.01 -35.69
C THR A 299 -1.28 19.56 -35.16
N PRO A 300 -1.52 19.31 -33.87
CA PRO A 300 -1.68 17.94 -33.38
C PRO A 300 -2.98 17.34 -33.92
N PRO A 301 -3.01 16.04 -34.26
CA PRO A 301 -4.24 15.39 -34.65
C PRO A 301 -5.25 15.38 -33.49
N ALA A 302 -6.52 15.47 -33.87
CA ALA A 302 -7.70 15.64 -33.03
C ALA A 302 -7.69 14.81 -31.75
N ALA A 303 -8.09 15.47 -30.67
CA ALA A 303 -8.34 14.90 -29.36
C ALA A 303 -9.18 13.62 -29.50
N LEU A 304 -8.65 12.49 -29.02
CA LEU A 304 -9.46 11.32 -28.74
C LEU A 304 -10.53 11.73 -27.72
N GLU A 305 -11.78 11.61 -28.16
CA GLU A 305 -12.95 11.84 -27.35
C GLU A 305 -12.84 11.04 -26.04
N ARG A 306 -13.05 11.74 -24.93
CA ARG A 306 -13.24 11.11 -23.63
C ARG A 306 -14.43 10.16 -23.75
N SER A 307 -14.16 8.88 -23.75
CA SER A 307 -15.20 7.86 -23.61
C SER A 307 -15.88 8.05 -22.25
N LYS A 308 -17.10 8.56 -22.29
CA LYS A 308 -18.05 8.55 -21.17
C LYS A 308 -18.35 7.09 -20.85
N GLY A 309 -18.17 6.71 -19.59
CA GLY A 309 -18.74 5.50 -19.02
C GLY A 309 -17.85 4.27 -19.04
N LEU A 310 -16.79 4.27 -18.22
CA LEU A 310 -16.27 3.02 -17.66
C LEU A 310 -16.94 2.79 -16.30
N PRO A 311 -17.43 1.57 -16.02
CA PRO A 311 -18.00 1.26 -14.72
C PRO A 311 -16.92 1.44 -13.64
N ALA A 312 -17.34 1.93 -12.48
CA ALA A 312 -16.51 2.14 -11.30
C ALA A 312 -16.12 0.78 -10.64
N GLY A 313 -15.32 0.01 -11.34
CA GLY A 313 -14.62 -1.17 -10.84
C GLY A 313 -13.20 -1.06 -11.36
N GLY A 314 -12.24 -0.94 -10.45
CA GLY A 314 -10.84 -0.60 -10.71
C GLY A 314 -10.10 -1.58 -11.62
N GLY A 315 -10.36 -1.45 -12.90
CA GLY A 315 -9.64 -2.09 -13.99
C GLY A 315 -8.88 -1.05 -14.82
N SER A 316 -8.11 -0.16 -14.20
CA SER A 316 -7.05 0.52 -14.93
C SER A 316 -5.80 -0.34 -14.75
N GLY A 317 -5.20 -0.83 -15.82
CA GLY A 317 -4.01 -1.67 -15.79
C GLY A 317 -2.75 -1.02 -15.21
N ASP A 318 -2.91 -0.06 -14.29
CA ASP A 318 -1.85 0.60 -13.55
C ASP A 318 -1.63 -0.09 -12.20
N CYS A 319 -0.36 -0.31 -11.84
CA CYS A 319 0.04 -0.81 -10.54
C CYS A 319 -0.15 0.29 -9.48
N GLN A 320 -0.82 -0.06 -8.38
CA GLN A 320 -0.92 0.82 -7.22
C GLN A 320 0.36 0.67 -6.38
N ILE A 321 1.13 1.73 -6.22
CA ILE A 321 2.39 1.71 -5.49
C ILE A 321 2.23 2.52 -4.22
N TYR A 322 2.44 1.88 -3.08
CA TYR A 322 2.44 2.49 -1.75
C TYR A 322 3.78 2.25 -1.07
N HIS A 323 4.26 3.23 -0.34
CA HIS A 323 5.56 3.13 0.28
C HIS A 323 5.64 3.85 1.63
N SER A 324 6.64 3.49 2.39
CA SER A 324 7.17 4.27 3.50
C SER A 324 8.69 4.31 3.40
N ASN A 325 9.27 5.50 3.51
CA ASN A 325 10.71 5.70 3.36
C ASN A 325 11.45 5.41 4.67
N PHE A 326 12.74 5.10 4.58
CA PHE A 326 13.59 4.75 5.73
C PHE A 326 13.73 5.86 6.78
N ASP A 327 13.49 7.12 6.42
CA ASP A 327 13.53 8.31 7.29
C ASP A 327 12.21 8.59 8.01
N GLU A 328 11.15 7.85 7.66
CA GLU A 328 9.86 7.95 8.33
C GLU A 328 9.84 7.15 9.65
N SER A 329 8.86 7.45 10.51
CA SER A 329 8.72 6.75 11.80
C SER A 329 8.28 5.29 11.61
N VAL A 330 8.65 4.43 12.56
CA VAL A 330 8.26 3.02 12.56
C VAL A 330 6.74 2.84 12.57
N GLN A 331 6.01 3.71 13.28
CA GLN A 331 4.55 3.72 13.30
C GLN A 331 3.99 3.91 11.88
N ARG A 332 4.66 4.74 11.07
CA ARG A 332 4.27 5.00 9.71
C ARG A 332 4.42 3.78 8.82
N HIS A 333 5.52 3.04 8.93
CA HIS A 333 5.74 1.80 8.18
C HIS A 333 4.59 0.79 8.41
N VAL A 334 4.20 0.64 9.67
CA VAL A 334 3.13 -0.28 10.05
C VAL A 334 1.77 0.23 9.58
N GLN A 335 1.47 1.53 9.74
CA GLN A 335 0.22 2.13 9.32
C GLN A 335 -0.05 1.93 7.82
N VAL A 336 0.92 2.25 6.97
CA VAL A 336 0.78 2.07 5.51
C VAL A 336 0.51 0.60 5.18
N ALA A 337 1.25 -0.32 5.82
CA ALA A 337 1.08 -1.74 5.58
C ALA A 337 -0.31 -2.24 6.00
N GLU A 338 -0.82 -1.81 7.16
CA GLU A 338 -2.15 -2.18 7.65
C GLU A 338 -3.26 -1.66 6.72
N ILE A 339 -3.21 -0.38 6.30
CA ILE A 339 -4.22 0.19 5.38
C ILE A 339 -4.21 -0.53 4.03
N VAL A 340 -3.03 -0.81 3.48
CA VAL A 340 -2.89 -1.49 2.19
C VAL A 340 -3.42 -2.92 2.26
N LEU A 341 -3.16 -3.65 3.36
CA LEU A 341 -3.72 -4.98 3.57
C LEU A 341 -5.24 -4.94 3.67
N GLU A 342 -5.79 -4.02 4.46
CA GLU A 342 -7.24 -3.88 4.58
C GLU A 342 -7.87 -3.50 3.23
N ARG A 343 -7.22 -2.62 2.45
CA ARG A 343 -7.65 -2.34 1.08
C ARG A 343 -7.68 -3.60 0.21
N ALA A 344 -6.63 -4.40 0.25
CA ALA A 344 -6.55 -5.64 -0.51
C ALA A 344 -7.68 -6.62 -0.14
N LYS A 345 -8.00 -6.75 1.16
CA LYS A 345 -9.12 -7.58 1.63
C LYS A 345 -10.46 -7.06 1.10
N ARG A 346 -10.71 -5.74 1.12
CA ARG A 346 -11.97 -5.15 0.59
C ARG A 346 -12.16 -5.46 -0.89
N LEU A 347 -11.07 -5.44 -1.68
CA LEU A 347 -11.13 -5.80 -3.09
C LEU A 347 -11.48 -7.27 -3.31
N VAL A 348 -10.95 -8.18 -2.49
CA VAL A 348 -11.30 -9.62 -2.56
C VAL A 348 -12.76 -9.86 -2.18
N GLU A 349 -13.29 -9.16 -1.17
CA GLU A 349 -14.72 -9.21 -0.81
C GLU A 349 -15.63 -8.79 -1.98
N LEU A 350 -15.13 -7.93 -2.86
CA LEU A 350 -15.78 -7.55 -4.13
C LEU A 350 -15.49 -8.53 -5.28
N LYS A 351 -14.97 -9.72 -4.97
CA LYS A 351 -14.64 -10.79 -5.91
C LYS A 351 -13.54 -10.44 -6.91
N GLN A 352 -12.65 -9.52 -6.55
CA GLN A 352 -11.51 -9.16 -7.37
C GLN A 352 -10.29 -10.02 -7.01
N ASP A 353 -9.47 -10.31 -8.02
CA ASP A 353 -8.17 -10.93 -7.82
C ASP A 353 -7.13 -9.86 -7.55
N VAL A 354 -6.43 -10.00 -6.44
CA VAL A 354 -5.43 -9.04 -5.96
C VAL A 354 -4.07 -9.71 -5.85
N VAL A 355 -3.04 -9.10 -6.40
CA VAL A 355 -1.64 -9.47 -6.14
C VAL A 355 -0.98 -8.35 -5.37
N LEU A 356 -0.51 -8.66 -4.16
CA LEU A 356 0.24 -7.76 -3.29
C LEU A 356 1.71 -8.19 -3.28
N LEU A 357 2.57 -7.36 -3.89
CA LEU A 357 4.02 -7.51 -3.84
C LEU A 357 4.55 -6.69 -2.66
N LEU A 358 5.19 -7.35 -1.68
CA LEU A 358 5.71 -6.71 -0.47
C LEU A 358 7.25 -6.72 -0.43
N ASP A 359 7.86 -5.58 -0.41
CA ASP A 359 9.30 -5.40 -0.18
C ASP A 359 9.55 -4.50 1.03
N SER A 360 9.91 -5.02 2.22
CA SER A 360 10.12 -6.42 2.58
C SER A 360 9.37 -6.81 3.86
N LEU A 361 9.00 -8.07 3.93
CA LEU A 361 8.40 -8.67 5.13
C LEU A 361 9.34 -8.61 6.35
N THR A 362 10.66 -8.76 6.12
CA THR A 362 11.67 -8.63 7.18
C THR A 362 11.65 -7.24 7.81
N ARG A 363 11.61 -6.18 6.99
CA ARG A 363 11.57 -4.79 7.49
C ARG A 363 10.25 -4.49 8.18
N LEU A 364 9.13 -4.94 7.63
CA LEU A 364 7.82 -4.84 8.28
C LEU A 364 7.82 -5.52 9.66
N SER A 365 8.39 -6.73 9.75
CA SER A 365 8.49 -7.47 11.02
C SER A 365 9.38 -6.77 12.04
N ARG A 366 10.49 -6.18 11.60
CA ARG A 366 11.34 -5.32 12.45
C ARG A 366 10.54 -4.11 12.96
N GLY A 367 9.74 -3.48 12.10
CA GLY A 367 8.86 -2.38 12.47
C GLY A 367 7.90 -2.78 13.60
N TYR A 368 7.20 -3.90 13.46
CA TYR A 368 6.32 -4.39 14.52
C TYR A 368 7.08 -4.73 15.81
N ASN A 369 8.30 -5.25 15.71
CA ASN A 369 9.11 -5.53 16.90
C ASN A 369 9.51 -4.25 17.64
N ASN A 370 9.89 -3.20 16.92
CA ASN A 370 10.25 -1.91 17.52
C ASN A 370 9.06 -1.20 18.19
N LEU A 371 7.83 -1.52 17.81
CA LEU A 371 6.62 -0.98 18.43
C LEU A 371 6.19 -1.73 19.70
N GLN A 372 6.83 -2.86 20.02
CA GLN A 372 6.52 -3.58 21.26
C GLN A 372 7.03 -2.83 22.48
N PRO A 373 6.30 -2.88 23.60
CA PRO A 373 6.69 -2.13 24.82
C PRO A 373 7.91 -2.68 25.57
N GLY A 374 8.59 -3.70 25.05
CA GLY A 374 9.79 -4.28 25.66
C GLY A 374 9.54 -5.09 26.94
N LYS A 375 8.29 -5.47 27.22
CA LYS A 375 7.87 -6.21 28.43
C LYS A 375 7.53 -7.68 28.15
N GLY A 376 7.66 -8.13 26.91
CA GLY A 376 7.30 -9.48 26.48
C GLY A 376 8.46 -10.48 26.63
N ARG A 377 8.15 -11.78 26.40
CA ARG A 377 9.17 -12.82 26.28
C ARG A 377 9.98 -12.58 25.01
N ILE A 378 11.29 -12.39 25.17
CA ILE A 378 12.22 -12.20 24.07
C ILE A 378 12.68 -13.57 23.55
N MET A 379 12.57 -13.77 22.24
CA MET A 379 13.11 -14.90 21.51
C MET A 379 14.57 -14.67 21.12
N SER A 380 15.23 -15.67 20.52
CA SER A 380 16.57 -15.49 19.97
C SER A 380 16.61 -14.35 18.96
N GLY A 381 17.71 -13.60 18.89
CA GLY A 381 17.83 -12.45 17.99
C GLY A 381 17.11 -11.16 18.43
N GLY A 382 16.58 -11.09 19.67
CA GLY A 382 15.98 -9.88 20.21
C GLY A 382 14.54 -9.59 19.74
N VAL A 383 13.82 -10.61 19.26
CA VAL A 383 12.43 -10.49 18.80
C VAL A 383 11.49 -10.78 19.97
N GLU A 384 10.54 -9.91 20.25
CA GLU A 384 9.44 -10.23 21.16
C GLU A 384 8.49 -11.27 20.53
N ALA A 385 8.08 -12.28 21.30
CA ALA A 385 7.20 -13.36 20.81
C ALA A 385 5.88 -12.85 20.21
N LYS A 386 5.37 -11.72 20.70
CA LYS A 386 4.14 -11.07 20.20
C LYS A 386 4.36 -10.24 18.93
N ALA A 387 5.59 -9.83 18.64
CA ALA A 387 5.91 -8.95 17.51
C ALA A 387 5.57 -9.55 16.15
N LEU A 388 5.70 -10.88 16.02
CA LEU A 388 5.45 -11.57 14.75
C LEU A 388 3.99 -11.97 14.52
N ILE A 389 3.09 -11.78 15.48
CA ILE A 389 1.67 -12.16 15.33
C ILE A 389 1.01 -11.40 14.19
N LYS A 390 1.14 -10.07 14.16
CA LYS A 390 0.54 -9.24 13.11
C LYS A 390 1.17 -9.47 11.74
N PRO A 391 2.52 -9.48 11.57
CA PRO A 391 3.15 -9.87 10.31
C PRO A 391 2.75 -11.25 9.80
N LYS A 392 2.60 -12.25 10.69
CA LYS A 392 2.11 -13.58 10.30
C LYS A 392 0.66 -13.54 9.82
N LYS A 393 -0.21 -12.77 10.48
CA LYS A 393 -1.58 -12.54 10.01
C LYS A 393 -1.60 -11.83 8.67
N PHE A 394 -0.73 -10.83 8.47
CA PHE A 394 -0.56 -10.12 7.21
C PHE A 394 -0.24 -11.10 6.07
N PHE A 395 0.86 -11.83 6.19
CA PHE A 395 1.29 -12.79 5.16
C PHE A 395 0.32 -13.97 5.03
N GLY A 396 -0.24 -14.44 6.14
CA GLY A 396 -1.22 -15.52 6.21
C GLY A 396 -2.61 -15.17 5.64
N SER A 397 -2.89 -13.89 5.39
CA SER A 397 -4.15 -13.46 4.76
C SER A 397 -4.27 -13.89 3.30
N ALA A 398 -3.14 -14.16 2.62
CA ALA A 398 -3.16 -14.65 1.25
C ALA A 398 -3.93 -15.96 1.14
N ARG A 399 -4.97 -15.96 0.31
CA ARG A 399 -5.84 -17.12 0.04
C ARG A 399 -6.61 -16.96 -1.25
N ASN A 400 -6.91 -18.05 -1.89
CA ASN A 400 -7.97 -18.14 -2.89
C ASN A 400 -9.28 -18.43 -2.14
N VAL A 401 -10.41 -17.91 -2.59
CA VAL A 401 -11.70 -18.07 -1.91
C VAL A 401 -12.76 -18.67 -2.84
N GLU A 402 -13.64 -19.49 -2.27
CA GLU A 402 -14.68 -20.20 -3.02
C GLU A 402 -15.73 -19.26 -3.59
N GLU A 403 -16.04 -18.20 -2.85
CA GLU A 403 -17.05 -17.20 -3.21
C GLU A 403 -16.61 -16.30 -4.37
N GLY A 404 -15.36 -16.41 -4.81
CA GLY A 404 -14.74 -15.65 -5.89
C GLY A 404 -13.80 -14.56 -5.39
N GLY A 405 -12.79 -14.28 -6.21
CA GLY A 405 -11.67 -13.41 -5.87
C GLY A 405 -10.53 -14.14 -5.16
N SER A 406 -9.37 -13.50 -5.11
CA SER A 406 -8.18 -14.06 -4.44
C SER A 406 -7.26 -12.96 -3.93
N LEU A 407 -6.56 -13.23 -2.83
CA LEU A 407 -5.43 -12.42 -2.38
C LEU A 407 -4.15 -13.24 -2.52
N THR A 408 -3.31 -12.87 -3.46
CA THR A 408 -1.95 -13.41 -3.62
C THR A 408 -0.96 -12.46 -2.95
N VAL A 409 -0.12 -12.94 -2.05
CA VAL A 409 0.95 -12.13 -1.44
C VAL A 409 2.29 -12.74 -1.81
N LEU A 410 3.13 -11.96 -2.49
CA LEU A 410 4.51 -12.30 -2.79
C LEU A 410 5.42 -11.34 -2.02
N ALA A 411 6.02 -11.83 -0.95
CA ALA A 411 6.81 -11.02 -0.02
C ALA A 411 8.29 -11.37 -0.08
N THR A 412 9.16 -10.36 0.02
CA THR A 412 10.59 -10.60 0.11
C THR A 412 11.02 -10.80 1.56
N ALA A 413 11.88 -11.80 1.79
CA ALA A 413 12.54 -12.05 3.06
C ALA A 413 14.04 -11.92 2.88
N LEU A 414 14.68 -11.13 3.75
CA LEU A 414 16.11 -10.92 3.75
C LEU A 414 16.80 -12.04 4.54
N THR A 415 17.81 -12.65 3.94
CA THR A 415 18.66 -13.67 4.57
C THR A 415 20.13 -13.30 4.44
N GLU A 416 21.02 -13.98 5.15
CA GLU A 416 22.47 -13.73 5.11
C GLU A 416 22.87 -12.27 5.37
N THR A 417 22.11 -11.57 6.21
CA THR A 417 22.40 -10.18 6.60
C THR A 417 23.38 -10.08 7.75
N GLY A 418 23.75 -11.21 8.36
CA GLY A 418 24.50 -11.29 9.61
C GLY A 418 23.66 -10.95 10.85
N SER A 419 22.36 -10.72 10.69
CA SER A 419 21.42 -10.41 11.77
C SER A 419 20.66 -11.67 12.22
N ARG A 420 20.86 -12.09 13.46
CA ARG A 420 20.09 -13.19 14.06
C ARG A 420 18.57 -12.94 14.09
N MET A 421 18.19 -11.65 14.13
CA MET A 421 16.78 -11.26 14.05
C MET A 421 16.18 -11.64 12.69
N ASP A 422 16.89 -11.36 11.60
CA ASP A 422 16.39 -11.66 10.24
C ASP A 422 16.32 -13.16 9.98
N GLU A 423 17.29 -13.92 10.48
CA GLU A 423 17.28 -15.38 10.41
C GLU A 423 16.06 -15.95 11.13
N LEU A 424 15.77 -15.47 12.35
CA LEU A 424 14.58 -15.89 13.08
C LEU A 424 13.29 -15.50 12.34
N ILE A 425 13.20 -14.26 11.84
CA ILE A 425 12.04 -13.80 11.05
C ILE A 425 11.84 -14.74 9.86
N PHE A 426 12.89 -15.02 9.09
CA PHE A 426 12.80 -15.92 7.94
C PHE A 426 12.27 -17.31 8.32
N GLU A 427 12.85 -17.94 9.35
CA GLU A 427 12.42 -19.28 9.81
C GLU A 427 10.95 -19.31 10.27
N GLU A 428 10.48 -18.24 10.91
CA GLU A 428 9.09 -18.12 11.37
C GLU A 428 8.09 -17.96 10.21
N PHE A 429 8.51 -17.43 9.05
CA PHE A 429 7.66 -17.28 7.86
C PHE A 429 7.77 -18.44 6.88
N LYS A 430 8.89 -19.14 6.83
CA LYS A 430 9.12 -20.32 5.98
C LYS A 430 8.02 -21.38 6.14
N GLY A 431 7.56 -21.63 7.38
CA GLY A 431 6.45 -22.53 7.65
C GLY A 431 5.06 -22.01 7.26
N THR A 432 4.91 -20.69 7.02
CA THR A 432 3.62 -20.05 6.69
C THR A 432 3.38 -19.97 5.18
N GLY A 433 4.46 -19.86 4.39
CA GLY A 433 4.41 -19.84 2.93
C GLY A 433 4.02 -21.16 2.29
N ASN A 434 3.51 -21.10 1.06
CA ASN A 434 3.27 -22.26 0.20
C ASN A 434 3.97 -22.13 -1.17
N MET A 435 4.85 -21.15 -1.34
CA MET A 435 5.77 -20.96 -2.46
C MET A 435 7.03 -20.31 -1.93
N GLU A 436 8.18 -20.80 -2.32
CA GLU A 436 9.48 -20.21 -2.00
C GLU A 436 10.30 -20.05 -3.29
N LEU A 437 10.85 -18.84 -3.47
CA LEU A 437 11.75 -18.51 -4.56
C LEU A 437 13.07 -18.03 -3.95
N HIS A 438 14.08 -18.88 -3.98
CA HIS A 438 15.38 -18.62 -3.37
C HIS A 438 16.33 -17.96 -4.37
N LEU A 439 16.86 -16.80 -4.04
CA LEU A 439 17.96 -16.17 -4.76
C LEU A 439 19.30 -16.58 -4.13
N ASP A 440 20.29 -16.82 -4.99
CA ASP A 440 21.58 -17.37 -4.58
C ASP A 440 22.72 -16.38 -4.88
N ARG A 441 23.55 -16.13 -3.87
CA ARG A 441 24.72 -15.27 -3.99
C ARG A 441 25.80 -15.86 -4.92
N ALA A 442 25.99 -17.19 -4.92
CA ALA A 442 27.00 -17.82 -5.78
C ALA A 442 26.70 -17.65 -7.28
N LEU A 443 25.41 -17.66 -7.65
CA LEU A 443 24.96 -17.34 -8.99
C LEU A 443 25.21 -15.86 -9.34
N GLN A 444 24.90 -14.96 -8.41
CA GLN A 444 25.12 -13.52 -8.59
C GLN A 444 26.62 -13.18 -8.74
N GLU A 445 27.50 -13.80 -7.94
CA GLU A 445 28.96 -13.60 -8.03
C GLU A 445 29.50 -14.01 -9.40
N LYS A 446 28.90 -15.01 -10.04
CA LYS A 446 29.16 -15.40 -11.43
C LYS A 446 28.38 -14.61 -12.48
N ARG A 447 27.57 -13.62 -12.05
CA ARG A 447 26.73 -12.79 -12.92
C ARG A 447 25.71 -13.58 -13.74
N LEU A 448 25.25 -14.71 -13.23
CA LEU A 448 24.15 -15.49 -13.80
C LEU A 448 22.83 -14.91 -13.30
N TYR A 449 22.00 -14.39 -14.20
CA TYR A 449 20.71 -13.81 -13.89
C TYR A 449 19.58 -14.40 -14.75
N PRO A 450 18.40 -14.68 -14.15
CA PRO A 450 18.06 -14.47 -12.73
C PRO A 450 18.86 -15.41 -11.83
N ALA A 451 19.34 -14.88 -10.69
CA ALA A 451 20.13 -15.64 -9.72
C ALA A 451 19.23 -16.54 -8.84
N ILE A 452 18.37 -17.33 -9.45
CA ILE A 452 17.40 -18.22 -8.76
C ILE A 452 18.07 -19.56 -8.48
N HIS A 453 18.01 -20.01 -7.21
CA HIS A 453 18.48 -21.33 -6.86
C HIS A 453 17.47 -22.41 -7.33
N PRO A 454 17.84 -23.25 -8.32
CA PRO A 454 16.85 -24.08 -9.02
C PRO A 454 16.28 -25.22 -8.18
N LEU A 455 17.00 -25.68 -7.16
CA LEU A 455 16.58 -26.82 -6.33
C LEU A 455 15.87 -26.42 -5.02
N LEU A 456 16.08 -25.18 -4.53
CA LEU A 456 15.44 -24.69 -3.32
C LEU A 456 14.12 -23.94 -3.62
N SER A 457 13.94 -23.53 -4.88
CA SER A 457 12.72 -22.83 -5.31
C SER A 457 11.64 -23.84 -5.67
N ALA A 458 10.46 -23.67 -5.08
CA ALA A 458 9.32 -24.59 -5.29
C ALA A 458 7.99 -23.95 -4.89
N THR A 459 6.91 -24.47 -5.46
CA THR A 459 5.52 -24.16 -5.08
C THR A 459 4.84 -25.43 -4.58
N ARG A 460 4.13 -25.34 -3.44
CA ARG A 460 3.33 -26.45 -2.93
C ARG A 460 2.07 -26.62 -3.76
N ARG A 461 1.69 -27.86 -4.05
CA ARG A 461 0.51 -28.20 -4.87
C ARG A 461 0.54 -27.53 -6.25
N GLU A 462 1.72 -27.43 -6.83
CA GLU A 462 1.89 -26.92 -8.19
C GLU A 462 1.21 -27.79 -9.26
N ASP A 463 0.87 -29.03 -8.91
CA ASP A 463 0.01 -29.92 -9.70
C ASP A 463 -1.34 -29.27 -10.06
N LEU A 464 -1.83 -28.34 -9.23
CA LEU A 464 -3.07 -27.60 -9.49
C LEU A 464 -2.89 -26.41 -10.43
N LEU A 465 -1.65 -26.03 -10.73
CA LEU A 465 -1.30 -24.84 -11.53
C LEU A 465 -0.89 -25.16 -12.97
N TYR A 466 -0.47 -26.40 -13.24
CA TYR A 466 -0.06 -26.84 -14.56
C TYR A 466 -1.14 -27.69 -15.23
N HIS A 467 -1.15 -27.67 -16.57
CA HIS A 467 -1.84 -28.72 -17.32
C HIS A 467 -1.10 -30.07 -17.07
N PRO A 468 -1.79 -31.20 -17.02
CA PRO A 468 -1.16 -32.50 -16.76
C PRO A 468 0.06 -32.80 -17.65
N ASP A 469 -0.05 -32.57 -18.97
CA ASP A 469 1.05 -32.80 -19.92
C ASP A 469 2.24 -31.86 -19.67
N GLU A 470 1.97 -30.60 -19.31
CA GLU A 470 3.01 -29.62 -18.94
C GLU A 470 3.70 -30.04 -17.63
N TRP A 471 2.91 -30.52 -16.66
CA TRP A 471 3.41 -30.98 -15.37
C TRP A 471 4.42 -32.12 -15.50
N GLU A 472 4.12 -33.13 -16.33
CA GLU A 472 5.06 -34.23 -16.59
C GLU A 472 6.39 -33.72 -17.13
N ARG A 473 6.35 -32.79 -18.10
CA ARG A 473 7.56 -32.20 -18.68
C ARG A 473 8.36 -31.35 -17.71
N VAL A 474 7.68 -30.57 -16.88
CA VAL A 474 8.33 -29.79 -15.80
C VAL A 474 9.01 -30.72 -14.80
N GLN A 475 8.40 -31.85 -14.46
CA GLN A 475 9.01 -32.86 -13.60
C GLN A 475 10.25 -33.49 -14.21
N GLU A 476 10.22 -33.83 -15.51
CA GLU A 476 11.39 -34.33 -16.24
C GLU A 476 12.54 -33.31 -16.23
N LEU A 477 12.22 -32.05 -16.54
CA LEU A 477 13.18 -30.94 -16.49
C LEU A 477 13.86 -30.86 -15.12
N ARG A 478 13.07 -30.87 -14.04
CA ARG A 478 13.58 -30.79 -12.66
C ARG A 478 14.42 -32.01 -12.25
N LYS A 479 14.07 -33.20 -12.71
CA LYS A 479 14.89 -34.40 -12.49
C LYS A 479 16.27 -34.25 -13.13
N ILE A 480 16.34 -33.73 -14.36
CA ILE A 480 17.61 -33.46 -15.03
C ILE A 480 18.43 -32.42 -14.27
N MET A 481 17.78 -31.32 -13.85
CA MET A 481 18.44 -30.27 -13.08
C MET A 481 18.94 -30.75 -11.72
N ALA A 482 18.20 -31.64 -11.05
CA ALA A 482 18.58 -32.19 -9.75
C ALA A 482 19.81 -33.10 -9.81
N ALA A 483 20.15 -33.64 -10.98
CA ALA A 483 21.37 -34.43 -11.19
C ALA A 483 22.64 -33.57 -11.36
N LEU A 484 22.49 -32.22 -11.47
CA LEU A 484 23.57 -31.29 -11.69
C LEU A 484 23.83 -30.44 -10.43
N PRO A 485 25.06 -29.91 -10.27
CA PRO A 485 25.31 -28.86 -9.27
C PRO A 485 24.41 -27.65 -9.54
N PRO A 486 23.89 -26.94 -8.49
CA PRO A 486 22.92 -25.87 -8.66
C PRO A 486 23.34 -24.77 -9.66
N LEU A 487 24.62 -24.44 -9.69
CA LEU A 487 25.18 -23.46 -10.57
C LEU A 487 25.13 -23.90 -12.04
N GLU A 488 25.56 -25.12 -12.33
CA GLU A 488 25.53 -25.71 -13.68
C GLU A 488 24.09 -25.91 -14.16
N ALA A 489 23.20 -26.33 -13.25
CA ALA A 489 21.78 -26.48 -13.55
C ALA A 489 21.15 -25.16 -13.97
N MET A 490 21.46 -24.06 -13.26
CA MET A 490 20.92 -22.74 -13.59
C MET A 490 21.53 -22.16 -14.86
N GLU A 491 22.83 -22.34 -15.09
CA GLU A 491 23.51 -21.91 -16.31
C GLU A 491 22.89 -22.60 -17.54
N LYS A 492 22.74 -23.92 -17.51
CA LYS A 492 22.05 -24.67 -18.57
C LYS A 492 20.61 -24.22 -18.79
N LEU A 493 19.87 -23.96 -17.71
CA LEU A 493 18.50 -23.46 -17.83
C LEU A 493 18.48 -22.10 -18.54
N ILE A 494 19.34 -21.17 -18.16
CA ILE A 494 19.44 -19.82 -18.76
C ILE A 494 19.80 -19.95 -20.25
N ASP A 495 20.77 -20.77 -20.63
CA ASP A 495 21.17 -20.98 -22.02
C ASP A 495 20.02 -21.53 -22.87
N ASN A 496 19.27 -22.51 -22.33
CA ASN A 496 18.10 -23.06 -23.03
C ASN A 496 16.93 -22.06 -23.09
N LEU A 497 16.75 -21.20 -22.07
CA LEU A 497 15.77 -20.10 -22.10
C LEU A 497 16.14 -19.07 -23.17
N HIS A 498 17.42 -18.77 -23.38
CA HIS A 498 17.89 -17.90 -24.46
C HIS A 498 17.71 -18.54 -25.85
N ALA A 499 17.90 -19.86 -25.96
CA ALA A 499 17.78 -20.59 -27.21
C ALA A 499 16.32 -20.80 -27.66
N THR A 500 15.34 -20.63 -26.77
CA THR A 500 13.92 -20.86 -27.02
C THR A 500 13.07 -19.61 -26.79
N LYS A 501 11.96 -19.48 -27.52
CA LYS A 501 11.05 -18.33 -27.39
C LYS A 501 10.02 -18.49 -26.27
N THR A 502 9.62 -19.73 -25.97
CA THR A 502 8.58 -20.05 -24.99
C THR A 502 9.00 -21.20 -24.09
N ASN A 503 8.38 -21.31 -22.90
CA ASN A 503 8.58 -22.42 -21.99
C ASN A 503 8.07 -23.73 -22.60
N ALA A 504 6.99 -23.69 -23.38
CA ALA A 504 6.49 -24.85 -24.10
C ALA A 504 7.54 -25.40 -25.08
N GLU A 505 8.21 -24.51 -25.85
CA GLU A 505 9.28 -24.92 -26.77
C GLU A 505 10.45 -25.57 -26.00
N LEU A 506 10.86 -24.99 -24.86
CA LEU A 506 11.90 -25.54 -24.00
C LEU A 506 11.52 -26.92 -23.46
N LEU A 507 10.30 -27.08 -22.94
CA LEU A 507 9.82 -28.33 -22.38
C LEU A 507 9.71 -29.45 -23.43
N LEU A 508 9.40 -29.10 -24.68
CA LEU A 508 9.36 -30.05 -25.81
C LEU A 508 10.74 -30.43 -26.32
N SER A 509 11.71 -29.50 -26.32
CA SER A 509 13.08 -29.76 -26.79
C SER A 509 13.97 -30.44 -25.74
N GLY A 510 13.61 -30.35 -24.47
CA GLY A 510 14.42 -30.78 -23.33
C GLY A 510 15.63 -29.87 -23.08
N LEU A 511 16.29 -30.04 -21.92
CA LEU A 511 17.58 -29.39 -21.64
C LEU A 511 18.67 -30.03 -22.50
N ARG A 512 19.35 -29.25 -23.30
CA ARG A 512 20.49 -29.65 -24.12
C ARG A 512 21.82 -29.39 -23.43
#